data_98b90ab6149a6529cc3614cdad3b77cd
#
_entry.id   98b90ab6149a6529cc3614cdad3b77cd
#
_cell.length_a   1.000
_cell.length_b   1.000
_cell.length_c   1.000
_cell.angle_alpha   90.00
_cell.angle_beta   90.00
_cell.angle_gamma   90.00
#
_symmetry.space_group_name_H-M   'P 1'
#
loop_
_entity.id
_entity.type
_entity.pdbx_description
1 polymer ?
#
loop_
_entity_poly.entity_id
_entity_poly.type
_entity_poly.pdbx_seq_one_letter_code
_entity_poly.pdbx_strand_id
1 'polypeptide(L)'
;DNDTLYITADTLKSISKPRQKANNNPEDSTKLIVTPAPPTLPDTIRTFYAYRNTRILKSDMQAVCDSLTYASSDSIFKMFGTPVLWSDSTQFTADTIYLHTKNNKITQVALLQNAFVANKVQQGIYNQIKGKFVDGYFTNGQIKTVHVRNNAESIYFMQDENKAFSGMNQSRSAAIR
;
A
#
# COMPACT_ATOMS: atom_id res chain seq x y z
N ASP A 1 -7.39 -18.38 11.31
CA ASP A 1 -7.77 -17.85 9.99
C ASP A 1 -6.52 -17.83 9.12
N ASN A 2 -6.47 -18.74 8.16
CA ASN A 2 -5.39 -18.81 7.18
C ASN A 2 -5.67 -17.73 6.11
N ASP A 3 -5.26 -16.50 6.38
CA ASP A 3 -5.34 -15.40 5.42
C ASP A 3 -4.19 -15.52 4.41
N THR A 4 -4.41 -16.38 3.40
CA THR A 4 -3.40 -16.74 2.41
C THR A 4 -3.38 -15.72 1.28
N LEU A 5 -2.19 -15.24 0.94
CA LEU A 5 -1.93 -14.41 -0.23
C LEU A 5 -1.54 -15.31 -1.42
N TYR A 6 -2.30 -15.22 -2.49
CA TYR A 6 -2.02 -15.90 -3.76
C TYR A 6 -1.46 -14.90 -4.75
N ILE A 7 -0.37 -15.25 -5.43
CA ILE A 7 0.23 -14.45 -6.50
C ILE A 7 0.41 -15.36 -7.72
N THR A 8 -0.07 -14.92 -8.86
CA THR A 8 0.12 -15.58 -10.16
C THR A 8 0.72 -14.59 -11.15
N ALA A 9 1.57 -15.07 -12.06
CA ALA A 9 2.18 -14.30 -13.14
C ALA A 9 2.72 -15.28 -14.21
N ASP A 10 3.10 -14.76 -15.39
CA ASP A 10 3.76 -15.59 -16.41
C ASP A 10 5.12 -16.10 -15.94
N THR A 11 5.83 -15.31 -15.12
CA THR A 11 7.12 -15.67 -14.55
C THR A 11 7.20 -15.27 -13.08
N LEU A 12 7.54 -16.23 -12.22
CA LEU A 12 7.80 -16.01 -10.79
C LEU A 12 9.28 -16.31 -10.50
N LYS A 13 9.96 -15.41 -9.79
CA LYS A 13 11.35 -15.56 -9.38
C LYS A 13 11.52 -15.18 -7.91
N SER A 14 12.21 -16.03 -7.16
CA SER A 14 12.59 -15.75 -5.78
C SER A 14 14.10 -15.76 -5.62
N ILE A 15 14.65 -14.78 -4.94
CA ILE A 15 16.08 -14.65 -4.65
C ILE A 15 16.23 -14.52 -3.14
N SER A 16 17.14 -15.32 -2.55
CA SER A 16 17.54 -15.23 -1.15
C SER A 16 18.97 -14.74 -1.06
N LYS A 17 19.23 -13.70 -0.29
CA LYS A 17 20.57 -13.16 -0.03
C LYS A 17 20.80 -13.06 1.48
N PRO A 18 22.00 -13.41 1.99
CA PRO A 18 22.35 -13.15 3.38
C PRO A 18 22.24 -11.65 3.67
N ARG A 19 21.76 -11.30 4.86
CA ARG A 19 21.79 -9.91 5.33
C ARG A 19 23.24 -9.57 5.68
N GLN A 20 23.79 -8.54 5.06
CA GLN A 20 25.06 -7.99 5.49
C GLN A 20 24.87 -7.38 6.88
N LYS A 21 25.56 -7.91 7.90
CA LYS A 21 25.65 -7.25 9.21
C LYS A 21 26.38 -5.93 8.99
N ALA A 22 25.80 -4.83 9.46
CA ALA A 22 26.53 -3.57 9.51
C ALA A 22 27.83 -3.83 10.33
N ASN A 23 28.98 -3.53 9.74
CA ASN A 23 30.26 -3.55 10.47
C ASN A 23 30.17 -2.44 11.53
N ASN A 24 29.74 -2.80 12.73
CA ASN A 24 29.99 -1.97 13.89
C ASN A 24 31.46 -2.11 14.20
N ASN A 25 32.25 -1.12 13.82
CA ASN A 25 33.64 -0.99 14.23
C ASN A 25 33.67 -0.92 15.78
N PRO A 26 34.32 -1.80 16.49
CA PRO A 26 34.38 -1.79 17.96
C PRO A 26 35.47 -0.84 18.44
N GLU A 27 35.33 0.46 18.17
CA GLU A 27 36.14 1.48 18.81
C GLU A 27 35.23 2.53 19.46
N ASP A 28 34.57 2.13 20.52
CA ASP A 28 34.24 2.99 21.67
C ASP A 28 33.71 2.14 22.83
N SER A 29 34.68 1.74 23.70
CA SER A 29 34.41 0.94 24.89
C SER A 29 34.09 1.86 26.05
N THR A 30 32.84 2.38 26.17
CA THR A 30 32.35 2.88 27.47
C THR A 30 30.84 3.11 27.43
N LYS A 31 30.04 2.07 27.72
CA LYS A 31 28.87 2.05 28.59
C LYS A 31 28.08 0.77 28.38
N LEU A 32 28.20 -0.12 29.32
CA LEU A 32 27.28 -1.26 29.45
C LEU A 32 25.88 -0.72 29.88
N ILE A 33 25.04 -0.35 28.92
CA ILE A 33 23.62 -0.25 29.12
C ILE A 33 23.06 -1.55 28.56
N VAL A 34 22.60 -2.44 29.44
CA VAL A 34 21.83 -3.63 29.06
C VAL A 34 20.49 -3.18 28.55
N THR A 35 20.43 -2.82 27.28
CA THR A 35 19.17 -2.69 26.54
C THR A 35 18.70 -4.08 26.13
N PRO A 36 17.37 -4.40 26.22
CA PRO A 36 16.85 -5.65 25.69
C PRO A 36 17.28 -5.78 24.22
N ALA A 37 17.80 -6.95 23.86
CA ALA A 37 18.23 -7.19 22.48
C ALA A 37 17.08 -6.84 21.52
N PRO A 38 17.32 -6.05 20.47
CA PRO A 38 16.30 -5.78 19.47
C PRO A 38 15.87 -7.11 18.83
N PRO A 39 14.60 -7.24 18.39
CA PRO A 39 14.12 -8.46 17.77
C PRO A 39 15.05 -8.84 16.62
N THR A 40 15.60 -10.05 16.67
CA THR A 40 16.54 -10.55 15.67
C THR A 40 15.84 -10.60 14.32
N LEU A 41 16.23 -9.70 13.42
CA LEU A 41 15.79 -9.72 12.03
C LEU A 41 16.32 -11.00 11.37
N PRO A 42 15.55 -11.66 10.49
CA PRO A 42 16.00 -12.87 9.82
C PRO A 42 17.31 -12.62 9.07
N ASP A 43 18.26 -13.54 9.20
CA ASP A 43 19.61 -13.44 8.60
C ASP A 43 19.59 -13.42 7.07
N THR A 44 18.43 -13.70 6.46
CA THR A 44 18.27 -13.78 5.02
C THR A 44 17.19 -12.81 4.54
N ILE A 45 17.54 -11.98 3.55
CA ILE A 45 16.58 -11.16 2.80
C ILE A 45 16.09 -11.99 1.63
N ARG A 46 14.76 -12.16 1.56
CA ARG A 46 14.08 -12.78 0.42
C ARG A 46 13.46 -11.70 -0.43
N THR A 47 13.76 -11.72 -1.73
CA THR A 47 13.13 -10.84 -2.71
C THR A 47 12.36 -11.70 -3.71
N PHE A 48 11.11 -11.35 -3.91
CA PHE A 48 10.20 -12.01 -4.83
C PHE A 48 9.89 -11.08 -5.99
N TYR A 49 9.88 -11.62 -7.20
CA TYR A 49 9.55 -10.92 -8.43
C TYR A 49 8.48 -11.71 -9.17
N ALA A 50 7.49 -11.00 -9.70
CA ALA A 50 6.50 -11.52 -10.62
C ALA A 50 6.50 -10.65 -11.87
N TYR A 51 6.50 -11.25 -13.04
CA TYR A 51 6.59 -10.57 -14.32
C TYR A 51 5.47 -11.00 -15.25
N ARG A 52 4.84 -10.01 -15.85
CA ARG A 52 3.74 -10.09 -16.82
C ARG A 52 2.48 -10.77 -16.25
N ASN A 53 1.34 -10.16 -16.54
CA ASN A 53 0.02 -10.66 -16.14
C ASN A 53 -0.09 -10.97 -14.64
N THR A 54 0.57 -10.18 -13.80
CA THR A 54 0.61 -10.42 -12.35
C THR A 54 -0.75 -10.17 -11.73
N ARG A 55 -1.24 -11.15 -10.98
CA ARG A 55 -2.48 -11.07 -10.21
C ARG A 55 -2.22 -11.44 -8.77
N ILE A 56 -2.81 -10.67 -7.87
CA ILE A 56 -2.75 -10.88 -6.42
C ILE A 56 -4.17 -11.10 -5.93
N LEU A 57 -4.35 -12.12 -5.11
CA LEU A 57 -5.63 -12.44 -4.46
C LEU A 57 -5.41 -12.73 -2.98
N LYS A 58 -6.15 -12.02 -2.15
CA LYS A 58 -6.25 -12.21 -0.70
C LYS A 58 -7.72 -12.01 -0.29
N SER A 59 -8.14 -12.46 0.86
CA SER A 59 -9.54 -12.39 1.34
C SER A 59 -10.13 -10.97 1.29
N ASP A 60 -9.32 -9.95 1.62
CA ASP A 60 -9.70 -8.54 1.73
C ASP A 60 -9.13 -7.65 0.61
N MET A 61 -8.41 -8.24 -0.36
CA MET A 61 -7.69 -7.48 -1.37
C MET A 61 -7.50 -8.26 -2.67
N GLN A 62 -7.63 -7.57 -3.79
CA GLN A 62 -7.28 -8.07 -5.12
C GLN A 62 -6.45 -7.03 -5.85
N ALA A 63 -5.48 -7.46 -6.66
CA ALA A 63 -4.73 -6.55 -7.51
C ALA A 63 -4.32 -7.20 -8.82
N VAL A 64 -4.17 -6.36 -9.84
CA VAL A 64 -3.56 -6.72 -11.13
C VAL A 64 -2.51 -5.69 -11.49
N CYS A 65 -1.41 -6.13 -12.10
CA CYS A 65 -0.34 -5.27 -12.60
C CYS A 65 0.48 -5.99 -13.66
N ASP A 66 1.34 -5.27 -14.37
CA ASP A 66 2.29 -5.91 -15.27
C ASP A 66 3.34 -6.67 -14.47
N SER A 67 3.97 -6.02 -13.52
CA SER A 67 5.01 -6.63 -12.71
C SER A 67 4.97 -6.22 -11.25
N LEU A 68 5.50 -7.09 -10.38
CA LEU A 68 5.52 -6.95 -8.94
C LEU A 68 6.90 -7.27 -8.38
N THR A 69 7.33 -6.50 -7.38
CA THR A 69 8.48 -6.83 -6.54
C THR A 69 8.08 -6.75 -5.07
N TYR A 70 8.50 -7.73 -4.29
CA TYR A 70 8.37 -7.71 -2.83
C TYR A 70 9.72 -8.09 -2.19
N ALA A 71 10.15 -7.34 -1.19
CA ALA A 71 11.34 -7.70 -0.41
C ALA A 71 11.00 -7.81 1.09
N SER A 72 11.47 -8.87 1.73
CA SER A 72 11.26 -9.07 3.17
C SER A 72 12.00 -8.05 4.05
N SER A 73 12.93 -7.28 3.46
CA SER A 73 13.68 -6.24 4.16
C SER A 73 12.86 -4.99 4.47
N ASP A 74 11.93 -4.63 3.58
CA ASP A 74 11.09 -3.43 3.69
C ASP A 74 9.59 -3.74 3.81
N SER A 75 9.21 -4.99 3.53
CA SER A 75 7.80 -5.46 3.55
C SER A 75 6.87 -4.62 2.66
N ILE A 76 7.40 -4.20 1.49
CA ILE A 76 6.66 -3.38 0.52
C ILE A 76 6.41 -4.20 -0.74
N PHE A 77 5.14 -4.30 -1.14
CA PHE A 77 4.75 -4.74 -2.48
C PHE A 77 4.81 -3.55 -3.42
N LYS A 78 5.66 -3.61 -4.45
CA LYS A 78 5.83 -2.57 -5.46
C LYS A 78 5.25 -3.10 -6.77
N MET A 79 4.13 -2.50 -7.20
CA MET A 79 3.38 -2.89 -8.39
C MET A 79 3.59 -1.85 -9.49
N PHE A 80 3.89 -2.31 -10.70
CA PHE A 80 4.25 -1.48 -11.86
C PHE A 80 3.38 -1.82 -13.06
N GLY A 81 3.31 -0.86 -14.04
CA GLY A 81 2.59 -1.05 -15.29
C GLY A 81 1.09 -0.87 -15.13
N THR A 82 0.67 0.34 -14.75
CA THR A 82 -0.75 0.71 -14.55
C THR A 82 -1.52 -0.24 -13.62
N PRO A 83 -1.01 -0.47 -12.39
CA PRO A 83 -1.64 -1.37 -11.44
C PRO A 83 -3.04 -0.91 -11.05
N VAL A 84 -3.90 -1.88 -10.80
CA VAL A 84 -5.21 -1.66 -10.18
C VAL A 84 -5.29 -2.53 -8.92
N LEU A 85 -5.63 -1.90 -7.80
CA LEU A 85 -5.81 -2.54 -6.50
C LEU A 85 -7.25 -2.32 -6.04
N TRP A 86 -7.91 -3.38 -5.60
CA TRP A 86 -9.23 -3.35 -4.97
C TRP A 86 -9.10 -3.82 -3.53
N SER A 87 -9.67 -3.06 -2.60
CA SER A 87 -9.82 -3.44 -1.19
C SER A 87 -11.19 -2.97 -0.71
N ASP A 88 -11.99 -3.88 -0.21
CA ASP A 88 -13.39 -3.65 0.13
C ASP A 88 -14.16 -2.99 -1.06
N SER A 89 -14.72 -1.81 -0.79
CA SER A 89 -15.49 -1.03 -1.77
C SER A 89 -14.64 0.02 -2.49
N THR A 90 -13.31 -0.06 -2.38
CA THR A 90 -12.41 0.97 -2.90
C THR A 90 -11.49 0.41 -3.98
N GLN A 91 -11.38 1.14 -5.08
CA GLN A 91 -10.43 0.90 -6.16
C GLN A 91 -9.33 1.97 -6.13
N PHE A 92 -8.10 1.54 -6.29
CA PHE A 92 -6.91 2.38 -6.39
C PHE A 92 -6.22 2.14 -7.72
N THR A 93 -5.87 3.20 -8.44
CA THR A 93 -5.10 3.13 -9.68
C THR A 93 -4.01 4.18 -9.70
N ALA A 94 -2.89 3.89 -10.34
CA ALA A 94 -1.76 4.81 -10.55
C ALA A 94 -0.82 4.23 -11.62
N ASP A 95 0.24 4.93 -11.97
CA ASP A 95 1.32 4.35 -12.80
C ASP A 95 2.13 3.32 -11.99
N THR A 96 2.25 3.56 -10.68
CA THR A 96 2.93 2.66 -9.72
C THR A 96 2.20 2.70 -8.37
N ILE A 97 2.03 1.53 -7.74
CA ILE A 97 1.46 1.41 -6.39
C ILE A 97 2.48 0.74 -5.47
N TYR A 98 2.74 1.36 -4.32
CA TYR A 98 3.48 0.76 -3.21
C TYR A 98 2.51 0.44 -2.09
N LEU A 99 2.47 -0.83 -1.68
CA LEU A 99 1.64 -1.31 -0.59
C LEU A 99 2.55 -1.73 0.57
N HIS A 100 2.54 -0.93 1.63
CA HIS A 100 3.31 -1.19 2.84
C HIS A 100 2.54 -2.12 3.75
N THR A 101 3.21 -3.15 4.23
CA THR A 101 2.61 -4.12 5.15
C THR A 101 3.42 -4.23 6.44
N LYS A 102 2.73 -4.50 7.55
CA LYS A 102 3.34 -4.83 8.83
C LYS A 102 2.50 -5.91 9.52
N ASN A 103 3.13 -6.99 9.96
CA ASN A 103 2.43 -8.13 10.57
C ASN A 103 1.28 -8.65 9.69
N ASN A 104 1.53 -8.82 8.39
CA ASN A 104 0.59 -9.27 7.36
C ASN A 104 -0.65 -8.35 7.16
N LYS A 105 -0.64 -7.14 7.73
CA LYS A 105 -1.71 -6.14 7.55
C LYS A 105 -1.20 -4.96 6.75
N ILE A 106 -2.07 -4.41 5.91
CA ILE A 106 -1.80 -3.17 5.18
C ILE A 106 -1.73 -2.01 6.16
N THR A 107 -0.69 -1.20 6.07
CA THR A 107 -0.50 0.01 6.88
C THR A 107 -0.57 1.28 6.04
N GLN A 108 -0.12 1.23 4.79
CA GLN A 108 -0.15 2.36 3.88
C GLN A 108 -0.23 1.88 2.43
N VAL A 109 -0.98 2.60 1.61
CA VAL A 109 -0.92 2.54 0.16
C VAL A 109 -0.39 3.86 -0.38
N ALA A 110 0.65 3.82 -1.21
CA ALA A 110 1.17 5.00 -1.89
C ALA A 110 0.96 4.85 -3.41
N LEU A 111 0.21 5.77 -3.99
CA LEU A 111 -0.11 5.85 -5.40
C LEU A 111 0.80 6.90 -6.04
N LEU A 112 1.60 6.50 -7.01
CA LEU A 112 2.63 7.33 -7.61
C LEU A 112 2.31 7.59 -9.08
N GLN A 113 2.12 8.85 -9.42
CA GLN A 113 1.75 9.36 -10.75
C GLN A 113 0.34 8.90 -11.18
N ASN A 114 -0.42 9.83 -11.73
CA ASN A 114 -1.78 9.59 -12.23
C ASN A 114 -2.69 8.89 -11.20
N ALA A 115 -2.51 9.23 -9.92
CA ALA A 115 -3.20 8.58 -8.82
C ALA A 115 -4.70 8.86 -8.84
N PHE A 116 -5.50 7.81 -8.77
CA PHE A 116 -6.95 7.90 -8.72
C PHE A 116 -7.50 6.85 -7.75
N VAL A 117 -8.45 7.28 -6.91
CA VAL A 117 -9.14 6.45 -5.93
C VAL A 117 -10.64 6.61 -6.13
N ALA A 118 -11.36 5.50 -6.23
CA ALA A 118 -12.82 5.47 -6.29
C ALA A 118 -13.36 4.59 -5.16
N ASN A 119 -14.12 5.18 -4.26
CA ASN A 119 -14.78 4.45 -3.17
C ASN A 119 -16.30 4.40 -3.42
N LYS A 120 -16.83 3.19 -3.53
CA LYS A 120 -18.25 2.97 -3.75
C LYS A 120 -19.03 3.27 -2.47
N VAL A 121 -19.93 4.25 -2.54
CA VAL A 121 -20.83 4.61 -1.45
C VAL A 121 -22.18 3.89 -1.60
N GLN A 122 -22.71 3.87 -2.82
CA GLN A 122 -23.95 3.21 -3.20
C GLN A 122 -23.87 2.79 -4.67
N GLN A 123 -24.83 2.03 -5.16
CA GLN A 123 -24.87 1.65 -6.57
C GLN A 123 -24.89 2.90 -7.47
N GLY A 124 -23.89 3.03 -8.34
CA GLY A 124 -23.73 4.15 -9.24
C GLY A 124 -23.15 5.43 -8.60
N ILE A 125 -22.89 5.47 -7.28
CA ILE A 125 -22.36 6.64 -6.57
C ILE A 125 -21.00 6.30 -5.96
N TYR A 126 -19.98 7.10 -6.32
CA TYR A 126 -18.60 6.90 -5.90
C TYR A 126 -17.98 8.20 -5.40
N ASN A 127 -17.42 8.18 -4.20
CA ASN A 127 -16.46 9.20 -3.79
C ASN A 127 -15.19 9.02 -4.61
N GLN A 128 -14.62 10.11 -5.09
CA GLN A 128 -13.47 10.07 -6.00
C GLN A 128 -12.39 11.02 -5.53
N ILE A 129 -11.16 10.58 -5.62
CA ILE A 129 -9.97 11.38 -5.30
C ILE A 129 -8.98 11.20 -6.44
N LYS A 130 -8.40 12.31 -6.92
CA LYS A 130 -7.39 12.33 -7.95
C LYS A 130 -6.25 13.26 -7.56
N GLY A 131 -5.04 12.91 -7.96
CA GLY A 131 -3.85 13.73 -7.77
C GLY A 131 -2.64 13.15 -8.47
N LYS A 132 -1.50 13.84 -8.38
CA LYS A 132 -0.25 13.26 -8.86
C LYS A 132 0.23 12.16 -7.93
N PHE A 133 0.07 12.36 -6.60
CA PHE A 133 0.42 11.40 -5.56
C PHE A 133 -0.72 11.31 -4.55
N VAL A 134 -1.04 10.09 -4.13
CA VAL A 134 -2.03 9.84 -3.08
C VAL A 134 -1.44 8.84 -2.08
N ASP A 135 -1.40 9.21 -0.80
CA ASP A 135 -1.01 8.32 0.30
C ASP A 135 -2.23 8.03 1.17
N GLY A 136 -2.63 6.77 1.26
CA GLY A 136 -3.70 6.29 2.13
C GLY A 136 -3.12 5.53 3.32
N TYR A 137 -3.48 5.92 4.54
CA TYR A 137 -3.03 5.30 5.79
C TYR A 137 -4.15 4.48 6.41
N PHE A 138 -3.81 3.25 6.80
CA PHE A 138 -4.75 2.27 7.34
C PHE A 138 -4.58 2.12 8.85
N THR A 139 -5.68 1.98 9.55
CA THR A 139 -5.73 1.57 10.96
C THR A 139 -6.81 0.51 11.10
N ASN A 140 -6.46 -0.66 11.65
CA ASN A 140 -7.37 -1.80 11.81
C ASN A 140 -8.06 -2.23 10.49
N GLY A 141 -7.32 -2.19 9.37
CA GLY A 141 -7.82 -2.58 8.06
C GLY A 141 -8.69 -1.53 7.34
N GLN A 142 -8.94 -0.37 7.96
CA GLN A 142 -9.73 0.71 7.38
C GLN A 142 -8.87 1.93 7.07
N ILE A 143 -9.13 2.58 5.94
CA ILE A 143 -8.50 3.88 5.61
C ILE A 143 -8.94 4.92 6.63
N LYS A 144 -7.98 5.57 7.29
CA LYS A 144 -8.23 6.64 8.26
C LYS A 144 -7.87 8.02 7.73
N THR A 145 -6.82 8.10 6.93
CA THR A 145 -6.32 9.37 6.42
C THR A 145 -5.88 9.19 4.98
N VAL A 146 -6.18 10.16 4.15
CA VAL A 146 -5.71 10.24 2.77
C VAL A 146 -5.05 11.58 2.55
N HIS A 147 -3.80 11.56 2.05
CA HIS A 147 -3.08 12.76 1.65
C HIS A 147 -2.95 12.78 0.13
N VAL A 148 -3.45 13.81 -0.49
CA VAL A 148 -3.35 14.02 -1.94
C VAL A 148 -2.41 15.18 -2.20
N ARG A 149 -1.47 14.99 -3.10
CA ARG A 149 -0.45 16.00 -3.43
C ARG A 149 -0.38 16.23 -4.92
N ASN A 150 -0.22 17.50 -5.28
CA ASN A 150 -0.09 18.01 -6.65
C ASN A 150 -1.35 17.75 -7.49
N ASN A 151 -2.06 18.84 -7.80
CA ASN A 151 -3.31 18.84 -8.56
C ASN A 151 -4.38 17.95 -7.90
N ALA A 152 -4.60 18.17 -6.62
CA ALA A 152 -5.58 17.42 -5.85
C ALA A 152 -7.00 17.81 -6.24
N GLU A 153 -7.80 16.82 -6.60
CA GLU A 153 -9.24 16.96 -6.87
C GLU A 153 -9.99 15.91 -6.06
N SER A 154 -11.14 16.28 -5.52
CA SER A 154 -12.03 15.31 -4.88
C SER A 154 -13.49 15.59 -5.17
N ILE A 155 -14.28 14.51 -5.23
CA ILE A 155 -15.74 14.51 -5.25
C ILE A 155 -16.17 13.65 -4.06
N TYR A 156 -16.96 14.22 -3.18
CA TYR A 156 -17.46 13.55 -1.99
C TYR A 156 -18.97 13.74 -1.85
N PHE A 157 -19.71 12.64 -1.74
CA PHE A 157 -21.14 12.62 -1.52
C PHE A 157 -21.42 12.57 -0.01
N MET A 158 -22.05 13.63 0.49
CA MET A 158 -22.43 13.74 1.89
C MET A 158 -23.72 12.97 2.15
N GLN A 159 -23.77 12.24 3.24
CA GLN A 159 -24.94 11.52 3.71
C GLN A 159 -25.36 12.05 5.09
N ASP A 160 -26.64 12.10 5.35
CA ASP A 160 -27.19 12.35 6.68
C ASP A 160 -27.16 11.09 7.57
N GLU A 161 -27.70 11.19 8.78
CA GLU A 161 -27.77 10.09 9.76
C GLU A 161 -28.59 8.89 9.24
N ASN A 162 -29.52 9.13 8.32
CA ASN A 162 -30.36 8.10 7.69
C ASN A 162 -29.74 7.52 6.40
N LYS A 163 -28.46 7.89 6.09
CA LYS A 163 -27.74 7.55 4.86
C LYS A 163 -28.37 8.12 3.59
N ALA A 164 -29.26 9.12 3.70
CA ALA A 164 -29.77 9.84 2.55
C ALA A 164 -28.75 10.88 2.07
N PHE A 165 -28.62 11.04 0.77
CA PHE A 165 -27.67 12.02 0.22
C PHE A 165 -28.18 13.44 0.46
N SER A 166 -27.39 14.25 1.16
CA SER A 166 -27.67 15.65 1.45
C SER A 166 -26.99 16.62 0.51
N GLY A 167 -25.98 16.17 -0.24
CA GLY A 167 -25.27 17.00 -1.20
C GLY A 167 -24.01 16.35 -1.74
N MET A 168 -23.34 17.06 -2.64
CA MET A 168 -22.05 16.70 -3.20
C MET A 168 -21.07 17.85 -2.98
N ASN A 169 -19.89 17.53 -2.50
CA ASN A 169 -18.77 18.48 -2.40
C ASN A 169 -17.74 18.16 -3.48
N GLN A 170 -17.36 19.17 -4.25
CA GLN A 170 -16.24 19.09 -5.20
C GLN A 170 -15.15 20.08 -4.77
N SER A 171 -13.94 19.58 -4.61
CA SER A 171 -12.78 20.38 -4.21
C SER A 171 -11.64 20.24 -5.19
N ARG A 172 -10.92 21.35 -5.42
CA ARG A 172 -9.67 21.41 -6.18
C ARG A 172 -8.65 22.25 -5.45
N SER A 173 -7.45 21.74 -5.27
CA SER A 173 -6.36 22.46 -4.59
C SER A 173 -4.99 21.89 -4.97
N ALA A 174 -3.92 22.52 -4.48
CA ALA A 174 -2.57 21.95 -4.63
C ALA A 174 -2.41 20.64 -3.85
N ALA A 175 -3.07 20.55 -2.69
CA ALA A 175 -3.09 19.36 -1.85
C ALA A 175 -4.41 19.25 -1.05
N ILE A 176 -4.82 18.02 -0.71
CA ILE A 176 -5.96 17.70 0.17
C ILE A 176 -5.46 16.74 1.26
N ARG A 177 -5.93 16.95 2.49
CA ARG A 177 -5.65 16.08 3.64
C ARG A 177 -6.92 15.80 4.42
#